data_2f84b1cf899cc84121c95f24ec075204
#
_entry.id   2f84b1cf899cc84121c95f24ec075204
#
_cell.length_a   1.000
_cell.length_b   1.000
_cell.length_c   1.000
_cell.angle_alpha   90.00
_cell.angle_beta   90.00
_cell.angle_gamma   90.00
#
_symmetry.space_group_name_H-M   'P 1'
#
loop_
_entity.id
_entity.type
_entity.pdbx_description
1 polymer ?
#
loop_
_entity_poly.entity_id
_entity_poly.type
_entity_poly.pdbx_seq_one_letter_code
_entity_poly.pdbx_strand_id
1 'polypeptide(L)'
;VHRKINCGINHMKSEFFEAAKMNNSVTVEVTRGNLVESRHQGLAVVVDGDGGVLFSAGDIERGIFPRSACKAMQALPLVESGAADAYGFGNRELALACSSHSGEDAHVELAASMLAKAGRDADTLECGAHWSSDQKTIIHQARTLEKPTALHNNCSGKHSGFICACCHTGTDPKGYVSYDHPLQQEIRATMASLTGAALGQDNCGVDGCSIPTYAVPLKGLAHGFAKMATGRGLETGRAKASRRLVEACMAEPFYVAGTGRACTKLMQVAPGKIFAKTGAEGVFVAALPEKGIAMAVKCEDGTTRAAEAMVSALLARYFDEGSEEQQALLGMANRQMRNWNGIHVGDVRVVGL
;
A
#
# COMPACT_ATOMS: atom_id res chain seq x y z
N VAL A 1 -45.07 37.16 16.01
CA VAL A 1 -44.35 36.18 16.82
C VAL A 1 -43.25 35.61 15.94
N HIS A 2 -42.06 36.23 15.90
CA HIS A 2 -40.89 35.72 15.19
C HIS A 2 -39.99 35.01 16.21
N ARG A 3 -39.94 33.69 16.19
CA ARG A 3 -38.90 32.91 16.87
C ARG A 3 -37.63 32.98 16.02
N LYS A 4 -36.60 33.64 16.57
CA LYS A 4 -35.23 33.56 16.09
C LYS A 4 -34.69 32.16 16.40
N ILE A 5 -34.39 31.40 15.37
CA ILE A 5 -33.60 30.17 15.48
C ILE A 5 -32.13 30.60 15.51
N ASN A 6 -31.54 30.56 16.70
CA ASN A 6 -30.10 30.73 16.88
C ASN A 6 -29.43 29.41 16.43
N CYS A 7 -28.83 29.43 15.28
CA CYS A 7 -28.04 28.30 14.72
C CYS A 7 -26.65 28.36 15.37
N GLY A 8 -26.37 27.36 16.22
CA GLY A 8 -25.08 27.16 16.88
C GLY A 8 -23.97 26.70 15.90
N ILE A 9 -23.54 27.59 15.01
CA ILE A 9 -22.48 27.31 14.00
C ILE A 9 -21.08 27.76 14.50
N ASN A 10 -20.98 28.36 15.68
CA ASN A 10 -19.73 28.98 16.11
C ASN A 10 -18.78 28.12 16.95
N HIS A 11 -19.09 26.86 17.27
CA HIS A 11 -18.17 26.00 18.02
C HIS A 11 -17.45 24.90 17.17
N MET A 12 -17.88 24.68 15.94
CA MET A 12 -17.18 23.72 15.04
C MET A 12 -16.08 24.36 14.18
N LYS A 13 -15.87 25.68 14.25
CA LYS A 13 -14.87 26.36 13.41
C LYS A 13 -13.50 26.53 14.04
N SER A 14 -13.32 26.27 15.35
CA SER A 14 -12.03 26.45 16.02
C SER A 14 -11.18 25.17 16.07
N GLU A 15 -11.75 23.97 15.91
CA GLU A 15 -11.01 22.71 15.96
C GLU A 15 -10.50 22.24 14.60
N PHE A 16 -11.02 22.77 13.49
CA PHE A 16 -10.58 22.40 12.14
C PHE A 16 -9.44 23.26 11.59
N PHE A 17 -9.03 24.32 12.26
CA PHE A 17 -7.92 25.19 11.88
C PHE A 17 -7.01 25.53 13.08
N GLU A 18 -6.70 24.57 13.94
CA GLU A 18 -5.34 24.59 14.43
C GLU A 18 -4.50 24.20 13.21
N ALA A 19 -3.92 25.22 12.57
CA ALA A 19 -2.83 25.04 11.63
C ALA A 19 -1.80 24.19 12.40
N ALA A 20 -1.86 22.86 12.23
CA ALA A 20 -0.84 21.98 12.75
C ALA A 20 0.46 22.66 12.41
N LYS A 21 1.30 22.90 13.40
CA LYS A 21 2.65 23.39 13.22
C LYS A 21 3.29 22.44 12.24
N MET A 22 3.23 22.77 10.95
CA MET A 22 3.90 22.04 9.85
C MET A 22 5.42 22.33 9.91
N ASN A 23 5.96 22.33 11.11
CA ASN A 23 7.40 22.37 11.32
C ASN A 23 7.91 20.97 10.94
N ASN A 24 8.67 20.90 9.85
CA ASN A 24 9.38 19.75 9.32
C ASN A 24 8.58 18.71 8.53
N SER A 25 7.59 19.08 7.72
CA SER A 25 7.05 18.17 6.71
C SER A 25 8.03 18.00 5.54
N VAL A 26 8.07 16.81 4.95
CA VAL A 26 8.79 16.60 3.68
C VAL A 26 8.06 17.36 2.58
N THR A 27 8.79 18.10 1.77
CA THR A 27 8.23 18.80 0.62
C THR A 27 8.71 18.16 -0.67
N VAL A 28 7.81 17.98 -1.62
CA VAL A 28 8.16 17.63 -3.01
C VAL A 28 7.77 18.81 -3.89
N GLU A 29 8.76 19.35 -4.58
CA GLU A 29 8.57 20.42 -5.55
C GLU A 29 8.48 19.86 -6.96
N VAL A 30 7.60 20.46 -7.74
CA VAL A 30 7.51 20.24 -9.18
C VAL A 30 7.88 21.55 -9.84
N THR A 31 8.86 21.53 -10.71
CA THR A 31 9.32 22.75 -11.39
C THR A 31 8.87 22.81 -12.83
N ARG A 32 8.84 24.02 -13.37
CA ARG A 32 8.74 24.32 -14.79
C ARG A 32 9.92 25.21 -15.17
N GLY A 33 10.87 24.68 -15.90
CA GLY A 33 12.18 25.32 -16.02
C GLY A 33 12.78 25.51 -14.61
N ASN A 34 13.18 26.73 -14.28
CA ASN A 34 13.79 27.08 -12.98
C ASN A 34 12.79 27.50 -11.90
N LEU A 35 11.48 27.57 -12.21
CA LEU A 35 10.46 28.01 -11.26
C LEU A 35 9.71 26.84 -10.66
N VAL A 36 9.38 26.93 -9.38
CA VAL A 36 8.49 25.97 -8.71
C VAL A 36 7.05 26.21 -9.18
N GLU A 37 6.48 25.20 -9.84
CA GLU A 37 5.11 25.22 -10.35
C GLU A 37 4.10 24.67 -9.34
N SER A 38 4.48 23.64 -8.56
CA SER A 38 3.65 23.03 -7.51
C SER A 38 4.48 22.54 -6.34
N ARG A 39 3.86 22.48 -5.16
CA ARG A 39 4.43 21.86 -3.96
C ARG A 39 3.46 20.84 -3.39
N HIS A 40 4.01 19.71 -2.96
CA HIS A 40 3.32 18.67 -2.23
C HIS A 40 4.00 18.52 -0.87
N GLN A 41 3.21 18.48 0.20
CA GLN A 41 3.72 18.28 1.55
C GLN A 41 3.31 16.91 2.06
N GLY A 42 4.11 16.29 2.92
CA GLY A 42 3.80 14.98 3.44
C GLY A 42 4.48 14.66 4.76
N LEU A 43 3.95 13.65 5.40
CA LEU A 43 4.49 13.04 6.60
C LEU A 43 5.42 11.90 6.20
N ALA A 44 6.44 11.66 7.00
CA ALA A 44 7.36 10.54 6.79
C ALA A 44 7.86 10.00 8.13
N VAL A 45 8.06 8.70 8.21
CA VAL A 45 8.65 8.06 9.38
C VAL A 45 9.48 6.86 8.96
N VAL A 46 10.59 6.65 9.65
CA VAL A 46 11.40 5.43 9.58
C VAL A 46 11.54 4.89 11.00
N VAL A 47 11.27 3.62 11.17
CA VAL A 47 11.35 2.92 12.46
C VAL A 47 12.15 1.64 12.35
N ASP A 48 12.75 1.22 13.46
CA ASP A 48 13.35 -0.10 13.60
C ASP A 48 12.34 -1.17 14.03
N GLY A 49 12.79 -2.42 14.13
CA GLY A 49 11.94 -3.56 14.53
C GLY A 49 11.36 -3.48 15.92
N ASP A 50 11.91 -2.67 16.80
CA ASP A 50 11.45 -2.46 18.17
C ASP A 50 10.53 -1.23 18.29
N GLY A 51 10.30 -0.51 17.18
CA GLY A 51 9.46 0.68 17.11
C GLY A 51 10.19 1.99 17.44
N GLY A 52 11.51 1.94 17.57
CA GLY A 52 12.36 3.12 17.73
C GLY A 52 12.32 3.97 16.47
N VAL A 53 12.06 5.29 16.63
CA VAL A 53 11.98 6.24 15.50
C VAL A 53 13.39 6.68 15.12
N LEU A 54 13.81 6.34 13.91
CA LEU A 54 15.11 6.70 13.34
C LEU A 54 15.05 8.02 12.56
N PHE A 55 13.89 8.33 12.00
CA PHE A 55 13.60 9.58 11.29
C PHE A 55 12.11 9.86 11.36
N SER A 56 11.74 11.14 11.48
CA SER A 56 10.35 11.58 11.38
C SER A 56 10.23 12.96 10.78
N ALA A 57 9.15 13.20 10.04
CA ALA A 57 8.76 14.49 9.52
C ALA A 57 7.24 14.63 9.57
N GLY A 58 6.76 15.72 10.16
CA GLY A 58 5.34 15.98 10.41
C GLY A 58 4.76 15.15 11.56
N ASP A 59 3.42 15.13 11.65
CA ASP A 59 2.70 14.39 12.71
C ASP A 59 2.57 12.90 12.36
N ILE A 60 3.51 12.11 12.86
CA ILE A 60 3.56 10.65 12.61
C ILE A 60 2.58 9.84 13.45
N GLU A 61 2.00 10.42 14.49
CA GLU A 61 0.97 9.78 15.33
C GLU A 61 -0.44 10.00 14.77
N ARG A 62 -0.60 10.88 13.80
CA ARG A 62 -1.87 11.11 13.12
C ARG A 62 -2.36 9.83 12.43
N GLY A 63 -3.66 9.53 12.63
CA GLY A 63 -4.33 8.44 11.93
C GLY A 63 -4.46 8.71 10.43
N ILE A 64 -4.02 7.78 9.61
CA ILE A 64 -4.17 7.79 8.15
C ILE A 64 -4.78 6.48 7.67
N PHE A 65 -5.55 6.51 6.59
CA PHE A 65 -6.00 5.28 5.93
C PHE A 65 -4.85 4.72 5.07
N PRO A 66 -4.28 3.55 5.42
CA PRO A 66 -3.15 2.98 4.68
C PRO A 66 -3.56 2.49 3.29
N ARG A 67 -4.85 2.24 3.09
CA ARG A 67 -5.41 1.72 1.86
C ARG A 67 -4.63 0.48 1.40
N SER A 68 -4.28 0.40 0.14
CA SER A 68 -3.54 -0.75 -0.41
C SER A 68 -2.12 -0.93 0.14
N ALA A 69 -1.57 0.02 0.90
CA ALA A 69 -0.23 -0.15 1.49
C ALA A 69 -0.17 -1.28 2.52
N CYS A 70 -1.28 -1.58 3.23
CA CYS A 70 -1.32 -2.63 4.26
C CYS A 70 -1.66 -4.05 3.73
N LYS A 71 -1.72 -4.27 2.42
CA LYS A 71 -2.21 -5.55 1.86
C LYS A 71 -1.40 -6.78 2.29
N ALA A 72 -0.09 -6.65 2.51
CA ALA A 72 0.69 -7.75 3.04
C ALA A 72 0.26 -8.16 4.46
N MET A 73 -0.18 -7.20 5.29
CA MET A 73 -0.78 -7.49 6.59
C MET A 73 -2.13 -8.20 6.43
N GLN A 74 -2.94 -7.77 5.47
CA GLN A 74 -4.24 -8.37 5.18
C GLN A 74 -4.14 -9.79 4.61
N ALA A 75 -3.01 -10.14 3.98
CA ALA A 75 -2.76 -11.47 3.42
C ALA A 75 -2.30 -12.50 4.47
N LEU A 76 -2.01 -12.11 5.72
CA LEU A 76 -1.54 -13.04 6.76
C LEU A 76 -2.51 -14.20 7.02
N PRO A 77 -3.84 -14.02 7.12
CA PRO A 77 -4.76 -15.13 7.32
C PRO A 77 -4.65 -16.23 6.24
N LEU A 78 -4.33 -15.88 4.99
CA LEU A 78 -4.10 -16.88 3.93
C LEU A 78 -2.94 -17.82 4.25
N VAL A 79 -1.88 -17.32 4.89
CA VAL A 79 -0.70 -18.11 5.22
C VAL A 79 -0.85 -18.77 6.61
N GLU A 80 -1.34 -18.03 7.60
CA GLU A 80 -1.50 -18.50 8.98
C GLU A 80 -2.52 -19.64 9.10
N SER A 81 -3.58 -19.63 8.29
CA SER A 81 -4.56 -20.72 8.24
C SER A 81 -4.05 -22.01 7.61
N GLY A 82 -2.89 -21.96 6.91
CA GLY A 82 -2.39 -23.08 6.10
C GLY A 82 -2.98 -23.16 4.70
N ALA A 83 -3.91 -22.28 4.33
CA ALA A 83 -4.55 -22.29 3.00
C ALA A 83 -3.53 -22.16 1.86
N ALA A 84 -2.52 -21.31 2.02
CA ALA A 84 -1.46 -21.15 1.03
C ALA A 84 -0.74 -22.47 0.71
N ASP A 85 -0.45 -23.26 1.73
CA ASP A 85 0.22 -24.57 1.56
C ASP A 85 -0.74 -25.62 1.00
N ALA A 86 -1.98 -25.66 1.49
CA ALA A 86 -3.01 -26.59 1.04
C ALA A 86 -3.32 -26.43 -0.47
N TYR A 87 -3.30 -25.20 -0.97
CA TYR A 87 -3.51 -24.93 -2.41
C TYR A 87 -2.21 -24.88 -3.23
N GLY A 88 -1.04 -25.16 -2.62
CA GLY A 88 0.25 -25.17 -3.31
C GLY A 88 0.63 -23.78 -3.85
N PHE A 89 0.40 -22.72 -3.07
CA PHE A 89 0.76 -21.36 -3.47
C PHE A 89 2.25 -21.10 -3.29
N GLY A 90 2.89 -20.64 -4.36
CA GLY A 90 4.27 -20.18 -4.37
C GLY A 90 4.37 -18.65 -4.23
N ASN A 91 5.55 -18.13 -4.56
CA ASN A 91 5.82 -16.70 -4.44
C ASN A 91 4.90 -15.82 -5.29
N ARG A 92 4.50 -16.28 -6.49
CA ARG A 92 3.63 -15.52 -7.40
C ARG A 92 2.25 -15.29 -6.80
N GLU A 93 1.62 -16.35 -6.31
CA GLU A 93 0.29 -16.26 -5.69
C GLU A 93 0.33 -15.43 -4.42
N LEU A 94 1.36 -15.58 -3.58
CA LEU A 94 1.52 -14.78 -2.37
C LEU A 94 1.77 -13.30 -2.67
N ALA A 95 2.60 -12.99 -3.66
CA ALA A 95 2.82 -11.62 -4.14
C ALA A 95 1.52 -11.00 -4.69
N LEU A 96 0.76 -11.78 -5.46
CA LEU A 96 -0.52 -11.34 -6.00
C LEU A 96 -1.56 -11.13 -4.88
N ALA A 97 -1.57 -11.94 -3.82
CA ALA A 97 -2.42 -11.71 -2.65
C ALA A 97 -2.10 -10.41 -1.91
N CYS A 98 -0.89 -9.86 -2.07
CA CYS A 98 -0.48 -8.55 -1.53
C CYS A 98 -0.62 -7.40 -2.54
N SER A 99 -1.14 -7.65 -3.75
CA SER A 99 -1.01 -6.75 -4.89
C SER A 99 -2.01 -5.60 -4.94
N SER A 100 -1.60 -4.57 -5.68
CA SER A 100 -2.47 -3.60 -6.34
C SER A 100 -2.05 -3.56 -7.81
N HIS A 101 -2.36 -4.64 -8.53
CA HIS A 101 -1.84 -4.90 -9.86
C HIS A 101 -2.51 -4.04 -10.94
N SER A 102 -1.86 -3.95 -12.09
CA SER A 102 -2.36 -3.18 -13.24
C SER A 102 -3.44 -3.91 -14.06
N GLY A 103 -3.80 -5.16 -13.71
CA GLY A 103 -4.78 -5.93 -14.47
C GLY A 103 -4.23 -6.44 -15.81
N GLU A 104 -2.91 -6.63 -15.93
CA GLU A 104 -2.28 -7.31 -17.07
C GLU A 104 -2.71 -8.78 -17.10
N ASP A 105 -2.72 -9.43 -18.28
CA ASP A 105 -3.25 -10.77 -18.48
C ASP A 105 -2.70 -11.78 -17.45
N ALA A 106 -1.39 -11.76 -17.18
CA ALA A 106 -0.77 -12.63 -16.20
C ALA A 106 -1.32 -12.44 -14.75
N HIS A 107 -1.76 -11.24 -14.38
CA HIS A 107 -2.40 -11.01 -13.09
C HIS A 107 -3.81 -11.62 -13.05
N VAL A 108 -4.57 -11.42 -14.13
CA VAL A 108 -5.95 -11.92 -14.30
C VAL A 108 -5.96 -13.45 -14.28
N GLU A 109 -5.07 -14.07 -15.08
CA GLU A 109 -4.92 -15.53 -15.16
C GLU A 109 -4.52 -16.14 -13.81
N LEU A 110 -3.56 -15.53 -13.10
CA LEU A 110 -3.11 -16.04 -11.81
C LEU A 110 -4.21 -15.90 -10.76
N ALA A 111 -4.96 -14.78 -10.72
CA ALA A 111 -6.10 -14.62 -9.81
C ALA A 111 -7.19 -15.65 -10.07
N ALA A 112 -7.52 -15.92 -11.34
CA ALA A 112 -8.47 -16.96 -11.73
C ALA A 112 -7.96 -18.37 -11.33
N SER A 113 -6.67 -18.66 -11.52
CA SER A 113 -6.05 -19.92 -11.11
C SER A 113 -6.11 -20.14 -9.60
N MET A 114 -5.88 -19.09 -8.79
CA MET A 114 -6.01 -19.18 -7.34
C MET A 114 -7.43 -19.56 -6.92
N LEU A 115 -8.46 -18.93 -7.52
CA LEU A 115 -9.86 -19.27 -7.25
C LEU A 115 -10.19 -20.71 -7.67
N ALA A 116 -9.75 -21.12 -8.85
CA ALA A 116 -9.98 -22.48 -9.36
C ALA A 116 -9.42 -23.56 -8.43
N LYS A 117 -8.24 -23.35 -7.82
CA LYS A 117 -7.66 -24.25 -6.82
C LYS A 117 -8.55 -24.43 -5.59
N ALA A 118 -9.35 -23.39 -5.24
CA ALA A 118 -10.34 -23.45 -4.15
C ALA A 118 -11.73 -23.90 -4.63
N GLY A 119 -11.88 -24.36 -5.88
CA GLY A 119 -13.16 -24.76 -6.46
C GLY A 119 -14.12 -23.58 -6.67
N ARG A 120 -13.58 -22.40 -6.92
CA ARG A 120 -14.33 -21.13 -7.12
C ARG A 120 -13.94 -20.50 -8.45
N ASP A 121 -14.69 -19.48 -8.83
CA ASP A 121 -14.50 -18.69 -10.05
C ASP A 121 -14.67 -17.19 -9.79
N ALA A 122 -14.65 -16.40 -10.87
CA ALA A 122 -14.74 -14.95 -10.80
C ALA A 122 -16.04 -14.42 -10.18
N ASP A 123 -17.13 -15.18 -10.24
CA ASP A 123 -18.43 -14.77 -9.69
C ASP A 123 -18.44 -14.76 -8.15
N THR A 124 -17.46 -15.42 -7.53
CA THR A 124 -17.25 -15.35 -6.07
C THR A 124 -16.61 -14.02 -5.63
N LEU A 125 -16.00 -13.24 -6.54
CA LEU A 125 -15.34 -11.99 -6.21
C LEU A 125 -16.35 -10.86 -5.97
N GLU A 126 -16.26 -10.19 -4.81
CA GLU A 126 -17.11 -9.06 -4.43
C GLU A 126 -16.37 -7.70 -4.47
N CYS A 127 -15.20 -7.62 -5.14
CA CYS A 127 -14.40 -6.38 -5.22
C CYS A 127 -14.89 -5.38 -6.27
N GLY A 128 -15.87 -5.75 -7.10
CA GLY A 128 -16.29 -4.98 -8.26
C GLY A 128 -15.30 -5.09 -9.43
N ALA A 129 -15.66 -4.52 -10.57
CA ALA A 129 -14.86 -4.52 -11.78
C ALA A 129 -14.45 -3.09 -12.15
N HIS A 130 -13.26 -2.91 -12.70
CA HIS A 130 -12.83 -1.63 -13.28
C HIS A 130 -11.78 -1.86 -14.37
N TRP A 131 -11.69 -0.91 -15.31
CA TRP A 131 -10.62 -0.86 -16.29
C TRP A 131 -9.28 -0.57 -15.63
N SER A 132 -8.18 -1.01 -16.25
CA SER A 132 -6.85 -0.68 -15.77
C SER A 132 -6.62 0.84 -15.71
N SER A 133 -5.85 1.28 -14.72
CA SER A 133 -5.33 2.65 -14.65
C SER A 133 -4.02 2.83 -15.43
N ASP A 134 -3.39 1.75 -15.88
CA ASP A 134 -2.22 1.78 -16.75
C ASP A 134 -2.63 1.98 -18.20
N GLN A 135 -2.01 2.97 -18.87
CA GLN A 135 -2.41 3.36 -20.21
C GLN A 135 -2.24 2.23 -21.25
N LYS A 136 -1.18 1.45 -21.18
CA LYS A 136 -0.94 0.36 -22.14
C LYS A 136 -1.92 -0.77 -21.91
N THR A 137 -2.12 -1.12 -20.65
CA THR A 137 -3.03 -2.19 -20.25
C THR A 137 -4.48 -1.83 -20.57
N ILE A 138 -4.95 -0.60 -20.30
CA ILE A 138 -6.33 -0.21 -20.64
C ILE A 138 -6.57 -0.22 -22.15
N ILE A 139 -5.58 0.20 -22.96
CA ILE A 139 -5.70 0.14 -24.42
C ILE A 139 -5.78 -1.33 -24.90
N HIS A 140 -4.99 -2.23 -24.31
CA HIS A 140 -5.06 -3.65 -24.60
C HIS A 140 -6.44 -4.22 -24.22
N GLN A 141 -6.87 -3.98 -22.98
CA GLN A 141 -8.18 -4.42 -22.48
C GLN A 141 -9.34 -3.92 -23.36
N ALA A 142 -9.32 -2.64 -23.73
CA ALA A 142 -10.38 -2.06 -24.58
C ALA A 142 -10.46 -2.64 -26.01
N ARG A 143 -9.37 -3.26 -26.48
CA ARG A 143 -9.33 -3.94 -27.78
C ARG A 143 -9.74 -5.41 -27.71
N THR A 144 -9.59 -6.03 -26.56
CA THR A 144 -9.75 -7.49 -26.38
C THR A 144 -10.96 -7.88 -25.55
N LEU A 145 -11.50 -6.96 -24.76
CA LEU A 145 -12.63 -7.20 -23.86
C LEU A 145 -13.82 -6.32 -24.23
N GLU A 146 -15.02 -6.86 -24.10
CA GLU A 146 -16.26 -6.08 -24.14
C GLU A 146 -16.38 -5.20 -22.88
N LYS A 147 -16.07 -5.78 -21.72
CA LYS A 147 -16.07 -5.11 -20.40
C LYS A 147 -15.10 -5.80 -19.46
N PRO A 148 -14.53 -5.07 -18.46
CA PRO A 148 -13.73 -5.72 -17.42
C PRO A 148 -14.62 -6.56 -16.51
N THR A 149 -14.03 -7.61 -15.94
CA THR A 149 -14.64 -8.43 -14.88
C THR A 149 -14.00 -8.12 -13.53
N ALA A 150 -14.50 -8.73 -12.44
CA ALA A 150 -13.90 -8.58 -11.11
C ALA A 150 -12.44 -9.06 -11.06
N LEU A 151 -12.01 -9.96 -11.95
CA LEU A 151 -10.60 -10.38 -12.08
C LEU A 151 -9.67 -9.23 -12.52
N HIS A 152 -10.19 -8.23 -13.25
CA HIS A 152 -9.40 -7.07 -13.69
C HIS A 152 -9.27 -5.99 -12.61
N ASN A 153 -10.05 -6.10 -11.51
CA ASN A 153 -9.90 -5.22 -10.37
C ASN A 153 -8.48 -5.36 -9.80
N ASN A 154 -7.82 -4.23 -9.50
CA ASN A 154 -6.45 -4.21 -8.96
C ASN A 154 -6.27 -4.92 -7.61
N CYS A 155 -7.37 -5.32 -6.98
CA CYS A 155 -7.41 -6.06 -5.72
C CYS A 155 -7.78 -7.55 -5.92
N SER A 156 -8.05 -8.03 -7.14
CA SER A 156 -8.56 -9.37 -7.38
C SER A 156 -7.67 -10.47 -6.77
N GLY A 157 -6.35 -10.32 -6.83
CA GLY A 157 -5.41 -11.25 -6.21
C GLY A 157 -5.56 -11.34 -4.69
N LYS A 158 -5.70 -10.19 -4.01
CA LYS A 158 -5.98 -10.15 -2.57
C LYS A 158 -7.33 -10.84 -2.26
N HIS A 159 -8.37 -10.53 -3.03
CA HIS A 159 -9.69 -11.13 -2.83
C HIS A 159 -9.70 -12.63 -3.14
N SER A 160 -8.94 -13.09 -4.14
CA SER A 160 -8.73 -14.52 -4.38
C SER A 160 -8.08 -15.20 -3.16
N GLY A 161 -7.06 -14.56 -2.56
CA GLY A 161 -6.46 -15.04 -1.31
C GLY A 161 -7.46 -15.12 -0.14
N PHE A 162 -8.34 -14.12 0.00
CA PHE A 162 -9.40 -14.11 1.01
C PHE A 162 -10.38 -15.27 0.83
N ILE A 163 -10.84 -15.51 -0.40
CA ILE A 163 -11.75 -16.59 -0.72
C ILE A 163 -11.09 -17.94 -0.46
N CYS A 164 -9.81 -18.10 -0.85
CA CYS A 164 -9.04 -19.31 -0.57
C CYS A 164 -8.91 -19.57 0.95
N ALA A 165 -8.62 -18.54 1.75
CA ALA A 165 -8.57 -18.68 3.21
C ALA A 165 -9.94 -19.13 3.77
N CYS A 166 -11.03 -18.49 3.35
CA CYS A 166 -12.39 -18.89 3.75
C CYS A 166 -12.69 -20.35 3.40
N CYS A 167 -12.46 -20.75 2.14
CA CYS A 167 -12.75 -22.13 1.69
C CYS A 167 -11.93 -23.17 2.46
N HIS A 168 -10.64 -22.87 2.75
CA HIS A 168 -9.79 -23.78 3.51
C HIS A 168 -10.27 -23.96 4.95
N THR A 169 -10.69 -22.87 5.61
CA THR A 169 -11.16 -22.89 7.01
C THR A 169 -12.61 -23.33 7.15
N GLY A 170 -13.33 -23.61 6.07
CA GLY A 170 -14.75 -23.94 6.08
C GLY A 170 -15.67 -22.75 6.37
N THR A 171 -15.14 -21.51 6.28
CA THR A 171 -15.93 -20.28 6.36
C THR A 171 -16.64 -20.04 5.03
N ASP A 172 -17.94 -19.68 5.04
CA ASP A 172 -18.63 -19.30 3.81
C ASP A 172 -18.02 -18.02 3.25
N PRO A 173 -17.47 -17.99 2.03
CA PRO A 173 -16.92 -16.79 1.46
C PRO A 173 -17.95 -15.72 1.08
N LYS A 174 -19.25 -16.04 1.05
CA LYS A 174 -20.29 -15.07 0.70
C LYS A 174 -20.31 -13.90 1.69
N GLY A 175 -20.25 -12.67 1.18
CA GLY A 175 -20.23 -11.46 2.00
C GLY A 175 -18.89 -11.22 2.71
N TYR A 176 -17.81 -11.84 2.26
CA TYR A 176 -16.46 -11.70 2.87
C TYR A 176 -15.94 -10.26 2.91
N VAL A 177 -16.56 -9.34 2.21
CA VAL A 177 -16.25 -7.92 2.24
C VAL A 177 -16.90 -7.17 3.41
N SER A 178 -17.87 -7.78 4.09
CA SER A 178 -18.65 -7.14 5.16
C SER A 178 -17.83 -7.00 6.44
N TYR A 179 -18.02 -5.88 7.17
CA TYR A 179 -17.32 -5.58 8.43
C TYR A 179 -17.40 -6.71 9.47
N ASP A 180 -18.57 -7.34 9.59
CA ASP A 180 -18.84 -8.39 10.60
C ASP A 180 -18.49 -9.80 10.12
N HIS A 181 -18.01 -9.95 8.88
CA HIS A 181 -17.61 -11.26 8.37
C HIS A 181 -16.39 -11.80 9.15
N PRO A 182 -16.33 -13.10 9.51
CA PRO A 182 -15.27 -13.68 10.31
C PRO A 182 -13.87 -13.37 9.77
N LEU A 183 -13.66 -13.46 8.45
CA LEU A 183 -12.40 -13.11 7.81
C LEU A 183 -12.00 -11.64 8.05
N GLN A 184 -12.94 -10.68 7.94
CA GLN A 184 -12.64 -9.27 8.16
C GLN A 184 -12.36 -8.96 9.63
N GLN A 185 -12.96 -9.70 10.55
CA GLN A 185 -12.64 -9.61 11.97
C GLN A 185 -11.22 -10.12 12.26
N GLU A 186 -10.82 -11.23 11.64
CA GLU A 186 -9.45 -11.76 11.73
C GLU A 186 -8.42 -10.79 11.13
N ILE A 187 -8.69 -10.22 9.95
CA ILE A 187 -7.85 -9.21 9.32
C ILE A 187 -7.71 -7.98 10.22
N ARG A 188 -8.81 -7.50 10.82
CA ARG A 188 -8.80 -6.38 11.77
C ARG A 188 -7.91 -6.67 12.97
N ALA A 189 -8.08 -7.85 13.60
CA ALA A 189 -7.27 -8.27 14.73
C ALA A 189 -5.79 -8.38 14.37
N THR A 190 -5.49 -8.91 13.19
CA THR A 190 -4.13 -8.99 12.65
C THR A 190 -3.51 -7.62 12.45
N MET A 191 -4.22 -6.69 11.81
CA MET A 191 -3.75 -5.32 11.62
C MET A 191 -3.56 -4.58 12.94
N ALA A 192 -4.49 -4.73 13.89
CA ALA A 192 -4.37 -4.13 15.24
C ALA A 192 -3.11 -4.63 15.96
N SER A 193 -2.85 -5.94 15.94
CA SER A 193 -1.66 -6.55 16.55
C SER A 193 -0.35 -6.04 15.95
N LEU A 194 -0.30 -5.86 14.63
CA LEU A 194 0.89 -5.38 13.94
C LEU A 194 1.14 -3.89 14.15
N THR A 195 0.10 -3.08 14.00
CA THR A 195 0.22 -1.60 14.03
C THR A 195 0.16 -1.03 15.44
N GLY A 196 -0.34 -1.80 16.43
CA GLY A 196 -0.60 -1.33 17.78
C GLY A 196 -1.82 -0.39 17.88
N ALA A 197 -2.57 -0.18 16.79
CA ALA A 197 -3.73 0.68 16.77
C ALA A 197 -5.00 -0.05 17.25
N ALA A 198 -5.84 0.65 18.00
CA ALA A 198 -7.20 0.18 18.27
C ALA A 198 -8.07 0.37 17.02
N LEU A 199 -8.57 -0.72 16.45
CA LEU A 199 -9.36 -0.72 15.22
C LEU A 199 -10.82 -1.08 15.51
N GLY A 200 -11.72 -0.18 15.17
CA GLY A 200 -13.15 -0.30 15.41
C GLY A 200 -13.98 0.40 14.33
N GLN A 201 -15.27 0.55 14.58
CA GLN A 201 -16.16 1.27 13.66
C GLN A 201 -15.84 2.76 13.57
N ASP A 202 -15.38 3.37 14.66
CA ASP A 202 -15.12 4.81 14.76
C ASP A 202 -13.99 5.29 13.82
N ASN A 203 -13.05 4.41 13.49
CA ASN A 203 -11.94 4.69 12.59
C ASN A 203 -11.93 3.81 11.33
N CYS A 204 -13.11 3.28 10.96
CA CYS A 204 -13.32 2.41 9.80
C CYS A 204 -14.04 3.17 8.67
N GLY A 205 -13.59 2.95 7.45
CA GLY A 205 -14.27 3.32 6.22
C GLY A 205 -14.41 2.10 5.30
N VAL A 206 -15.04 2.30 4.14
CA VAL A 206 -15.14 1.27 3.09
C VAL A 206 -14.11 1.61 2.00
N ASP A 207 -13.25 0.65 1.66
CA ASP A 207 -12.29 0.81 0.58
C ASP A 207 -12.96 0.68 -0.81
N GLY A 208 -12.30 1.17 -1.85
CA GLY A 208 -12.79 1.06 -3.23
C GLY A 208 -13.03 -0.37 -3.73
N CYS A 209 -12.47 -1.38 -3.06
CA CYS A 209 -12.73 -2.80 -3.30
C CYS A 209 -13.74 -3.42 -2.32
N SER A 210 -14.55 -2.62 -1.67
CA SER A 210 -15.66 -2.98 -0.78
C SER A 210 -15.29 -3.50 0.61
N ILE A 211 -14.03 -3.78 0.93
CA ILE A 211 -13.65 -4.24 2.28
C ILE A 211 -13.54 -3.08 3.27
N PRO A 212 -13.61 -3.35 4.60
CA PRO A 212 -13.27 -2.38 5.62
C PRO A 212 -11.82 -1.90 5.48
N THR A 213 -11.60 -0.61 5.69
CA THR A 213 -10.27 0.01 5.80
C THR A 213 -10.22 0.88 7.05
N TYR A 214 -9.12 0.82 7.79
CA TYR A 214 -9.02 1.43 9.12
C TYR A 214 -7.94 2.50 9.14
N ALA A 215 -8.23 3.63 9.78
CA ALA A 215 -7.21 4.63 10.06
C ALA A 215 -6.24 4.11 11.14
N VAL A 216 -4.94 4.20 10.87
CA VAL A 216 -3.86 3.83 11.78
C VAL A 216 -2.83 4.94 11.85
N PRO A 217 -2.14 5.15 12.98
CA PRO A 217 -1.01 6.07 13.04
C PRO A 217 0.04 5.72 11.97
N LEU A 218 0.62 6.74 11.32
CA LEU A 218 1.65 6.51 10.30
C LEU A 218 2.84 5.72 10.87
N LYS A 219 3.26 6.04 12.11
CA LYS A 219 4.28 5.30 12.86
C LYS A 219 3.87 3.85 13.08
N GLY A 220 2.61 3.60 13.47
CA GLY A 220 2.08 2.26 13.67
C GLY A 220 2.12 1.42 12.39
N LEU A 221 1.80 2.04 11.23
CA LEU A 221 1.91 1.40 9.93
C LEU A 221 3.35 1.00 9.61
N ALA A 222 4.31 1.90 9.78
CA ALA A 222 5.73 1.61 9.57
C ALA A 222 6.22 0.51 10.52
N HIS A 223 5.88 0.59 11.81
CA HIS A 223 6.27 -0.40 12.81
C HIS A 223 5.70 -1.80 12.50
N GLY A 224 4.45 -1.88 12.05
CA GLY A 224 3.88 -3.15 11.61
C GLY A 224 4.70 -3.81 10.49
N PHE A 225 5.20 -3.02 9.52
CA PHE A 225 6.08 -3.54 8.47
C PHE A 225 7.49 -3.88 8.98
N ALA A 226 8.03 -3.13 9.94
CA ALA A 226 9.30 -3.48 10.58
C ALA A 226 9.19 -4.81 11.34
N LYS A 227 8.06 -5.06 12.06
CA LYS A 227 7.76 -6.37 12.66
C LYS A 227 7.66 -7.47 11.61
N MET A 228 6.94 -7.25 10.51
CA MET A 228 6.80 -8.24 9.43
C MET A 228 8.16 -8.60 8.81
N ALA A 229 9.02 -7.62 8.61
CA ALA A 229 10.33 -7.80 8.01
C ALA A 229 11.33 -8.52 8.93
N THR A 230 11.25 -8.27 10.24
CA THR A 230 12.22 -8.79 11.24
C THR A 230 11.71 -9.98 12.02
N GLY A 231 10.39 -10.13 12.18
CA GLY A 231 9.75 -11.06 13.10
C GLY A 231 9.76 -10.60 14.57
N ARG A 232 10.34 -9.42 14.90
CA ARG A 232 10.44 -8.93 16.26
C ARG A 232 9.07 -8.65 16.87
N GLY A 233 8.87 -9.10 18.11
CA GLY A 233 7.61 -8.91 18.82
C GLY A 233 6.42 -9.68 18.25
N LEU A 234 6.66 -10.64 17.33
CA LEU A 234 5.64 -11.51 16.76
C LEU A 234 5.78 -12.95 17.30
N GLU A 235 4.65 -13.62 17.47
CA GLU A 235 4.61 -15.06 17.68
C GLU A 235 5.28 -15.80 16.52
N THR A 236 5.91 -16.95 16.81
CA THR A 236 6.73 -17.69 15.83
C THR A 236 5.98 -17.99 14.53
N GLY A 237 4.71 -18.37 14.59
CA GLY A 237 3.88 -18.65 13.41
C GLY A 237 3.69 -17.40 12.55
N ARG A 238 3.29 -16.30 13.18
CA ARG A 238 3.09 -14.99 12.51
C ARG A 238 4.39 -14.43 11.95
N ALA A 239 5.50 -14.56 12.65
CA ALA A 239 6.82 -14.13 12.18
C ALA A 239 7.22 -14.88 10.88
N LYS A 240 6.98 -16.21 10.83
CA LYS A 240 7.23 -17.02 9.63
C LYS A 240 6.31 -16.62 8.47
N ALA A 241 5.02 -16.47 8.72
CA ALA A 241 4.04 -16.04 7.72
C ALA A 241 4.36 -14.64 7.16
N SER A 242 4.71 -13.70 8.04
CA SER A 242 5.10 -12.34 7.66
C SER A 242 6.33 -12.33 6.76
N ARG A 243 7.38 -13.05 7.14
CA ARG A 243 8.62 -13.16 6.35
C ARG A 243 8.32 -13.76 4.99
N ARG A 244 7.56 -14.86 4.92
CA ARG A 244 7.18 -15.52 3.67
C ARG A 244 6.47 -14.58 2.69
N LEU A 245 5.54 -13.73 3.18
CA LEU A 245 4.84 -12.75 2.36
C LEU A 245 5.77 -11.64 1.86
N VAL A 246 6.63 -11.11 2.73
CA VAL A 246 7.61 -10.07 2.36
C VAL A 246 8.59 -10.61 1.33
N GLU A 247 9.16 -11.80 1.55
CA GLU A 247 10.07 -12.47 0.61
C GLU A 247 9.40 -12.76 -0.73
N ALA A 248 8.16 -13.25 -0.73
CA ALA A 248 7.40 -13.50 -1.95
C ALA A 248 7.17 -12.22 -2.77
N CYS A 249 6.84 -11.11 -2.12
CA CYS A 249 6.70 -9.81 -2.79
C CYS A 249 8.01 -9.32 -3.39
N MET A 250 9.13 -9.49 -2.68
CA MET A 250 10.46 -9.09 -3.18
C MET A 250 10.95 -9.98 -4.31
N ALA A 251 10.59 -11.27 -4.29
CA ALA A 251 10.94 -12.22 -5.35
C ALA A 251 10.12 -12.02 -6.63
N GLU A 252 8.87 -11.57 -6.51
CA GLU A 252 7.93 -11.44 -7.62
C GLU A 252 7.29 -10.02 -7.69
N PRO A 253 8.12 -8.96 -7.87
CA PRO A 253 7.65 -7.56 -7.83
C PRO A 253 6.59 -7.23 -8.87
N PHE A 254 6.64 -7.90 -10.05
CA PHE A 254 5.64 -7.75 -11.10
C PHE A 254 4.24 -8.12 -10.60
N TYR A 255 4.12 -9.24 -9.89
CA TYR A 255 2.82 -9.67 -9.36
C TYR A 255 2.29 -8.80 -8.22
N VAL A 256 3.15 -7.99 -7.58
CA VAL A 256 2.71 -7.00 -6.57
C VAL A 256 2.04 -5.79 -7.20
N ALA A 257 2.47 -5.34 -8.40
CA ALA A 257 2.03 -4.06 -8.95
C ALA A 257 1.83 -4.06 -10.48
N GLY A 258 2.73 -4.68 -11.24
CA GLY A 258 2.70 -4.69 -12.70
C GLY A 258 3.87 -3.97 -13.34
N THR A 259 3.86 -3.96 -14.66
CA THR A 259 4.93 -3.41 -15.50
C THR A 259 5.12 -1.92 -15.26
N GLY A 260 6.35 -1.51 -14.95
CA GLY A 260 6.73 -0.10 -14.84
C GLY A 260 6.20 0.65 -13.60
N ARG A 261 5.43 -0.02 -12.71
CA ARG A 261 4.91 0.58 -11.48
C ARG A 261 6.04 0.85 -10.47
N ALA A 262 5.84 1.85 -9.62
CA ALA A 262 6.85 2.25 -8.62
C ALA A 262 7.25 1.11 -7.67
N CYS A 263 6.27 0.32 -7.17
CA CYS A 263 6.59 -0.84 -6.32
C CYS A 263 7.51 -1.82 -7.04
N THR A 264 7.20 -2.15 -8.30
CA THR A 264 8.02 -3.05 -9.12
C THR A 264 9.42 -2.51 -9.30
N LYS A 265 9.56 -1.24 -9.69
CA LYS A 265 10.86 -0.59 -9.89
C LYS A 265 11.69 -0.54 -8.60
N LEU A 266 11.09 -0.11 -7.48
CA LEU A 266 11.79 -0.02 -6.20
C LEU A 266 12.34 -1.39 -5.74
N MET A 267 11.54 -2.44 -5.83
CA MET A 267 12.00 -3.80 -5.48
C MET A 267 13.05 -4.33 -6.46
N GLN A 268 13.03 -3.90 -7.72
CA GLN A 268 14.03 -4.27 -8.73
C GLN A 268 15.36 -3.50 -8.60
N VAL A 269 15.38 -2.33 -7.93
CA VAL A 269 16.63 -1.61 -7.67
C VAL A 269 17.59 -2.44 -6.83
N ALA A 270 17.09 -3.13 -5.81
CA ALA A 270 17.89 -3.99 -4.94
C ALA A 270 17.10 -5.28 -4.65
N PRO A 271 17.16 -6.29 -5.55
CA PRO A 271 16.40 -7.53 -5.44
C PRO A 271 16.65 -8.25 -4.11
N GLY A 272 15.57 -8.62 -3.44
CA GLY A 272 15.62 -9.28 -2.13
C GLY A 272 15.94 -8.36 -0.95
N LYS A 273 16.26 -7.09 -1.16
CA LYS A 273 16.62 -6.13 -0.10
C LYS A 273 15.53 -5.11 0.19
N ILE A 274 14.71 -4.75 -0.79
CA ILE A 274 13.65 -3.76 -0.66
C ILE A 274 12.28 -4.43 -0.80
N PHE A 275 11.44 -4.33 0.21
CA PHE A 275 9.99 -4.49 0.09
C PHE A 275 9.36 -3.12 -0.12
N ALA A 276 8.42 -2.98 -1.06
CA ALA A 276 7.78 -1.70 -1.36
C ALA A 276 6.31 -1.88 -1.75
N LYS A 277 5.42 -1.09 -1.14
CA LYS A 277 3.99 -1.15 -1.43
C LYS A 277 3.31 0.21 -1.38
N THR A 278 2.69 0.59 -2.49
CA THR A 278 1.87 1.80 -2.58
C THR A 278 0.48 1.58 -1.98
N GLY A 279 -0.09 2.65 -1.41
CA GLY A 279 -1.52 2.82 -1.13
C GLY A 279 -2.12 3.92 -1.98
N ALA A 280 -3.44 4.01 -2.02
CA ALA A 280 -4.14 5.17 -2.58
C ALA A 280 -3.91 6.41 -1.71
N GLU A 281 -4.24 7.59 -2.23
CA GLU A 281 -4.18 8.86 -1.51
C GLU A 281 -2.78 9.19 -0.96
N GLY A 282 -1.75 8.94 -1.78
CA GLY A 282 -0.38 9.35 -1.45
C GLY A 282 0.25 8.59 -0.28
N VAL A 283 -0.17 7.36 -0.01
CA VAL A 283 0.46 6.50 1.00
C VAL A 283 1.46 5.57 0.33
N PHE A 284 2.63 5.42 0.95
CA PHE A 284 3.62 4.44 0.53
C PHE A 284 4.34 3.85 1.74
N VAL A 285 4.63 2.55 1.71
CA VAL A 285 5.45 1.86 2.70
C VAL A 285 6.61 1.14 2.02
N ALA A 286 7.74 1.08 2.71
CA ALA A 286 8.85 0.22 2.32
C ALA A 286 9.51 -0.40 3.56
N ALA A 287 10.18 -1.53 3.39
CA ALA A 287 10.98 -2.15 4.43
C ALA A 287 12.32 -2.63 3.85
N LEU A 288 13.34 -2.61 4.68
CA LEU A 288 14.67 -3.15 4.43
C LEU A 288 14.93 -4.26 5.45
N PRO A 289 14.55 -5.53 5.16
CA PRO A 289 14.61 -6.62 6.13
C PRO A 289 16.00 -6.85 6.71
N GLU A 290 17.04 -6.77 5.87
CA GLU A 290 18.45 -6.94 6.31
C GLU A 290 18.90 -5.86 7.28
N LYS A 291 18.32 -4.65 7.18
CA LYS A 291 18.63 -3.53 8.08
C LYS A 291 17.69 -3.48 9.29
N GLY A 292 16.63 -4.30 9.29
CA GLY A 292 15.64 -4.36 10.37
C GLY A 292 14.78 -3.11 10.49
N ILE A 293 14.58 -2.36 9.41
CA ILE A 293 13.84 -1.09 9.41
C ILE A 293 12.68 -1.11 8.41
N ALA A 294 11.69 -0.27 8.68
CA ALA A 294 10.64 0.05 7.74
C ALA A 294 10.28 1.54 7.78
N MET A 295 9.64 2.00 6.72
CA MET A 295 9.25 3.38 6.54
C MET A 295 7.86 3.50 5.97
N ALA A 296 7.19 4.60 6.32
CA ALA A 296 5.91 4.98 5.77
C ALA A 296 5.89 6.47 5.45
N VAL A 297 5.24 6.82 4.35
CA VAL A 297 4.99 8.21 3.96
C VAL A 297 3.51 8.43 3.66
N LYS A 298 3.04 9.65 3.88
CA LYS A 298 1.71 10.11 3.51
C LYS A 298 1.82 11.50 2.90
N CYS A 299 1.52 11.62 1.61
CA CYS A 299 1.37 12.91 0.96
C CYS A 299 0.00 13.52 1.31
N GLU A 300 -0.04 14.77 1.74
CA GLU A 300 -1.25 15.43 2.26
C GLU A 300 -2.35 15.54 1.21
N ASP A 301 -2.00 15.94 0.01
CA ASP A 301 -2.94 16.09 -1.11
C ASP A 301 -3.27 14.80 -1.85
N GLY A 302 -2.76 13.66 -1.36
CA GLY A 302 -3.02 12.35 -1.95
C GLY A 302 -2.21 12.04 -3.21
N THR A 303 -1.30 12.90 -3.63
CA THR A 303 -0.58 12.75 -4.88
C THR A 303 0.42 11.60 -4.86
N THR A 304 0.21 10.59 -5.72
CA THR A 304 1.08 9.43 -5.84
C THR A 304 2.51 9.80 -6.23
N ARG A 305 2.69 10.73 -7.17
CA ARG A 305 4.04 11.15 -7.62
C ARG A 305 4.93 11.67 -6.49
N ALA A 306 4.32 12.35 -5.50
CA ALA A 306 5.05 12.86 -4.36
C ALA A 306 5.38 11.76 -3.36
N ALA A 307 4.44 10.85 -3.07
CA ALA A 307 4.69 9.70 -2.19
C ALA A 307 5.79 8.79 -2.75
N GLU A 308 5.81 8.55 -4.06
CA GLU A 308 6.87 7.81 -4.75
C GLU A 308 8.23 8.50 -4.60
N ALA A 309 8.29 9.82 -4.78
CA ALA A 309 9.51 10.59 -4.61
C ALA A 309 10.01 10.55 -3.15
N MET A 310 9.12 10.75 -2.18
CA MET A 310 9.45 10.74 -0.74
C MET A 310 10.02 9.38 -0.31
N VAL A 311 9.35 8.26 -0.65
CA VAL A 311 9.80 6.93 -0.25
C VAL A 311 11.12 6.56 -0.90
N SER A 312 11.34 6.97 -2.17
CA SER A 312 12.60 6.75 -2.89
C SER A 312 13.75 7.51 -2.24
N ALA A 313 13.54 8.78 -1.85
CA ALA A 313 14.54 9.59 -1.16
C ALA A 313 14.89 9.01 0.22
N LEU A 314 13.88 8.54 0.97
CA LEU A 314 14.10 7.88 2.26
C LEU A 314 14.92 6.59 2.10
N LEU A 315 14.55 5.73 1.15
CA LEU A 315 15.30 4.50 0.87
C LEU A 315 16.75 4.79 0.52
N ALA A 316 17.01 5.79 -0.31
CA ALA A 316 18.37 6.16 -0.75
C ALA A 316 19.33 6.45 0.42
N ARG A 317 18.82 6.90 1.57
CA ARG A 317 19.64 7.19 2.77
C ARG A 317 20.23 5.94 3.43
N TYR A 318 19.72 4.76 3.08
CA TYR A 318 20.10 3.48 3.68
C TYR A 318 20.94 2.59 2.75
N PHE A 319 21.39 3.12 1.62
CA PHE A 319 22.34 2.49 0.72
C PHE A 319 23.68 3.26 0.73
N ASP A 320 24.75 2.57 0.37
CA ASP A 320 26.09 3.14 0.39
C ASP A 320 26.19 4.33 -0.57
N GLU A 321 26.88 5.39 -0.14
CA GLU A 321 27.04 6.60 -0.92
C GLU A 321 27.69 6.30 -2.27
N GLY A 322 27.04 6.76 -3.35
CA GLY A 322 27.49 6.54 -4.71
C GLY A 322 27.25 5.16 -5.30
N SER A 323 26.61 4.24 -4.54
CA SER A 323 26.21 2.93 -5.09
C SER A 323 25.18 3.05 -6.21
N GLU A 324 25.11 2.04 -7.08
CA GLU A 324 24.13 2.00 -8.16
C GLU A 324 22.69 2.04 -7.62
N GLU A 325 22.45 1.35 -6.51
CA GLU A 325 21.15 1.35 -5.83
C GLU A 325 20.78 2.74 -5.32
N GLN A 326 21.72 3.43 -4.65
CA GLN A 326 21.47 4.79 -4.15
C GLN A 326 21.20 5.75 -5.32
N GLN A 327 22.00 5.70 -6.39
CA GLN A 327 21.81 6.55 -7.56
C GLN A 327 20.47 6.29 -8.26
N ALA A 328 20.07 5.02 -8.40
CA ALA A 328 18.77 4.65 -8.95
C ALA A 328 17.60 5.19 -8.11
N LEU A 329 17.68 5.05 -6.77
CA LEU A 329 16.68 5.57 -5.84
C LEU A 329 16.61 7.10 -5.87
N LEU A 330 17.75 7.80 -5.90
CA LEU A 330 17.80 9.25 -6.05
C LEU A 330 17.25 9.71 -7.41
N GLY A 331 17.47 8.94 -8.48
CA GLY A 331 16.86 9.18 -9.80
C GLY A 331 15.34 9.02 -9.80
N MET A 332 14.78 8.16 -8.94
CA MET A 332 13.34 8.04 -8.75
C MET A 332 12.77 9.16 -7.87
N ALA A 333 13.56 9.61 -6.86
CA ALA A 333 13.19 10.72 -5.98
C ALA A 333 13.21 12.08 -6.72
N ASN A 334 14.21 12.27 -7.61
CA ASN A 334 14.44 13.52 -8.33
C ASN A 334 14.30 13.28 -9.84
N ARG A 335 13.06 13.16 -10.28
CA ARG A 335 12.74 12.71 -11.64
C ARG A 335 12.59 13.88 -12.60
N GLN A 336 13.31 13.82 -13.74
CA GLN A 336 13.12 14.73 -14.86
C GLN A 336 11.73 14.53 -15.49
N MET A 337 11.06 15.65 -15.76
CA MET A 337 9.82 15.67 -16.53
C MET A 337 10.13 16.05 -17.97
N ARG A 338 9.57 15.27 -18.89
CA ARG A 338 9.70 15.51 -20.34
C ARG A 338 8.33 15.66 -20.97
N ASN A 339 8.24 16.56 -21.97
CA ASN A 339 7.03 16.69 -22.78
C ASN A 339 6.92 15.54 -23.80
N TRP A 340 5.87 15.55 -24.59
CA TRP A 340 5.62 14.53 -25.62
C TRP A 340 6.70 14.49 -26.72
N ASN A 341 7.47 15.58 -26.92
CA ASN A 341 8.61 15.63 -27.82
C ASN A 341 9.93 15.21 -27.16
N GLY A 342 9.91 14.74 -25.90
CA GLY A 342 11.10 14.32 -25.15
C GLY A 342 11.91 15.47 -24.57
N ILE A 343 11.47 16.74 -24.72
CA ILE A 343 12.16 17.92 -24.23
C ILE A 343 12.02 17.98 -22.70
N HIS A 344 13.13 18.17 -21.98
CA HIS A 344 13.11 18.41 -20.53
C HIS A 344 12.37 19.72 -20.23
N VAL A 345 11.36 19.67 -19.36
CA VAL A 345 10.48 20.80 -19.06
C VAL A 345 10.49 21.20 -17.59
N GLY A 346 11.04 20.37 -16.72
CA GLY A 346 11.13 20.59 -15.29
C GLY A 346 11.41 19.30 -14.57
N ASP A 347 11.36 19.35 -13.24
CA ASP A 347 11.75 18.24 -12.37
C ASP A 347 10.72 18.04 -11.25
N VAL A 348 10.59 16.80 -10.81
CA VAL A 348 10.05 16.47 -9.48
C VAL A 348 11.25 16.31 -8.58
N ARG A 349 11.30 17.00 -7.44
CA ARG A 349 12.42 16.93 -6.49
C ARG A 349 11.96 16.93 -5.04
N VAL A 350 12.64 16.16 -4.22
CA VAL A 350 12.38 16.12 -2.78
C VAL A 350 13.24 17.17 -2.09
N VAL A 351 12.64 17.95 -1.20
CA VAL A 351 13.26 19.00 -0.42
C VAL A 351 12.99 18.78 1.07
N GLY A 352 14.01 18.92 1.91
CA GLY A 352 13.87 18.82 3.37
C GLY A 352 13.93 17.40 3.92
N LEU A 353 14.53 16.47 3.18
CA LEU A 353 14.95 15.15 3.67
C LEU A 353 16.45 15.11 3.91
#